data_84bea6590caf9ecf059667dda4dca7b0
#
_entry.id   84bea6590caf9ecf059667dda4dca7b0
#
_cell.length_a   1.000
_cell.length_b   1.000
_cell.length_c   1.000
_cell.angle_alpha   90.00
_cell.angle_beta   90.00
_cell.angle_gamma   90.00
#
_symmetry.space_group_name_H-M   'P 1'
#
loop_
_entity.id
_entity.type
_entity.pdbx_description
1 polymer ?
#
loop_
_entity_poly.entity_id
_entity_poly.type
_entity_poly.pdbx_seq_one_letter_code
_entity_poly.pdbx_strand_id
1 'polypeptide(L)'
;MMKRNIELTFGYSTLITRFKNISYPDSHENREVIVIVQNPKKEPFHPVSPDKKIIELPTIGVAKSRNAALENAQGKYLIFADDDIIFDEDGIKQLLEYFEAHPECAIIMAHTSDETGELRKSYQARAQRLTRFNSAKAATYEMMVRVDAIRAADVHFDENFGAGANNYLGDEYIFIADALKKGLKGMYLPIRVAIHPKESSGSAWGSEKDLKARAAVFTRVFGITAPIFRTLFLLKSRKGKVGFTKALQFIFAR
;
A
#
# COMPACT_ATOMS: atom_id res chain seq x y z
N MET A 1 21.63 17.63 -20.96
CA MET A 1 21.33 17.42 -19.53
C MET A 1 21.56 15.94 -19.22
N MET A 2 22.50 15.61 -18.33
CA MET A 2 22.63 14.24 -17.83
C MET A 2 21.32 13.86 -17.11
N LYS A 3 20.70 12.75 -17.52
CA LYS A 3 19.56 12.18 -16.79
C LYS A 3 20.05 11.86 -15.36
N ARG A 4 19.47 12.47 -14.33
CA ARG A 4 19.75 12.06 -12.94
C ARG A 4 19.42 10.56 -12.82
N ASN A 5 20.35 9.80 -12.31
CA ASN A 5 20.12 8.38 -12.02
C ASN A 5 19.39 8.28 -10.67
N ILE A 6 18.06 8.39 -10.70
CA ILE A 6 17.26 8.28 -9.49
C ILE A 6 17.11 6.81 -9.12
N GLU A 7 17.53 6.47 -7.92
CA GLU A 7 17.43 5.12 -7.39
C GLU A 7 16.06 4.87 -6.73
N LEU A 8 15.62 5.81 -5.89
CA LEU A 8 14.40 5.67 -5.10
C LEU A 8 13.46 6.86 -5.27
N THR A 9 12.19 6.56 -5.50
CA THR A 9 11.07 7.50 -5.43
C THR A 9 10.28 7.27 -4.16
N PHE A 10 10.02 8.33 -3.39
CA PHE A 10 9.01 8.35 -2.32
C PHE A 10 7.71 8.91 -2.89
N GLY A 11 6.67 8.08 -2.96
CA GLY A 11 5.38 8.43 -3.54
C GLY A 11 4.32 8.68 -2.47
N TYR A 12 4.13 9.93 -2.06
CA TYR A 12 3.14 10.32 -1.05
C TYR A 12 1.74 10.46 -1.64
N SER A 13 0.75 9.92 -0.94
CA SER A 13 -0.68 10.13 -1.20
C SER A 13 -1.28 10.94 -0.06
N THR A 14 -1.86 12.12 -0.36
CA THR A 14 -2.46 12.97 0.68
C THR A 14 -3.71 13.71 0.17
N LEU A 15 -4.56 14.10 1.10
CA LEU A 15 -5.60 15.10 0.86
C LEU A 15 -5.00 16.50 0.98
N ILE A 16 -5.54 17.47 0.25
CA ILE A 16 -5.09 18.87 0.34
C ILE A 16 -5.10 19.39 1.78
N THR A 17 -6.05 19.00 2.59
CA THR A 17 -6.18 19.40 4.00
C THR A 17 -5.08 18.84 4.91
N ARG A 18 -4.44 17.74 4.50
CA ARG A 18 -3.38 17.04 5.25
C ARG A 18 -1.99 17.22 4.66
N PHE A 19 -1.87 17.87 3.51
CA PHE A 19 -0.60 18.10 2.80
C PHE A 19 0.52 18.64 3.67
N LYS A 20 0.19 19.48 4.66
CA LYS A 20 1.16 20.10 5.58
C LYS A 20 1.70 19.13 6.64
N ASN A 21 1.10 17.96 6.79
CA ASN A 21 1.47 16.99 7.82
C ASN A 21 2.63 16.08 7.39
N ILE A 22 2.97 16.10 6.10
CA ILE A 22 3.99 15.20 5.56
C ILE A 22 5.35 15.47 6.18
N SER A 23 5.92 14.44 6.81
CA SER A 23 7.33 14.41 7.21
C SER A 23 8.14 13.81 6.06
N TYR A 24 8.96 14.64 5.43
CA TYR A 24 9.75 14.23 4.28
C TYR A 24 11.05 13.52 4.72
N PRO A 25 11.54 12.52 3.95
CA PRO A 25 12.86 11.95 4.17
C PRO A 25 13.96 12.94 3.84
N ASP A 26 15.18 12.67 4.29
CA ASP A 26 16.35 13.48 3.98
C ASP A 26 16.59 13.55 2.47
N SER A 27 17.01 14.73 2.00
CA SER A 27 17.32 14.95 0.60
C SER A 27 18.63 14.25 0.21
N HIS A 28 18.58 13.48 -0.88
CA HIS A 28 19.74 12.82 -1.49
C HIS A 28 19.71 12.99 -3.01
N GLU A 29 20.87 13.03 -3.64
CA GLU A 29 21.01 13.26 -5.10
C GLU A 29 20.31 12.19 -5.95
N ASN A 30 20.28 10.95 -5.47
CA ASN A 30 19.69 9.79 -6.14
C ASN A 30 18.26 9.48 -5.69
N ARG A 31 17.60 10.40 -4.98
CA ARG A 31 16.21 10.25 -4.51
C ARG A 31 15.32 11.34 -5.05
N GLU A 32 14.05 11.01 -5.27
CA GLU A 32 13.01 11.99 -5.55
C GLU A 32 11.83 11.82 -4.61
N VAL A 33 11.10 12.87 -4.38
CA VAL A 33 9.82 12.88 -3.68
C VAL A 33 8.74 13.35 -4.63
N ILE A 34 7.71 12.52 -4.79
CA ILE A 34 6.49 12.86 -5.53
C ILE A 34 5.34 12.91 -4.52
N VAL A 35 4.60 14.00 -4.52
CA VAL A 35 3.42 14.17 -3.67
C VAL A 35 2.18 14.27 -4.54
N ILE A 36 1.31 13.30 -4.41
CA ILE A 36 0.01 13.27 -5.09
C ILE A 36 -1.03 13.87 -4.17
N VAL A 37 -1.48 15.07 -4.50
CA VAL A 37 -2.42 15.84 -3.70
C VAL A 37 -3.83 15.70 -4.27
N GLN A 38 -4.73 15.09 -3.51
CA GLN A 38 -6.14 14.96 -3.86
C GLN A 38 -6.86 16.26 -3.50
N ASN A 39 -7.24 17.04 -4.51
CA ASN A 39 -7.86 18.37 -4.37
C ASN A 39 -9.10 18.54 -5.24
N PRO A 40 -10.24 17.86 -4.92
CA PRO A 40 -11.44 17.89 -5.73
C PRO A 40 -12.12 19.26 -5.79
N LYS A 41 -11.85 20.11 -4.81
CA LYS A 41 -12.41 21.47 -4.74
C LYS A 41 -11.50 22.53 -5.33
N LYS A 42 -10.30 22.15 -5.81
CA LYS A 42 -9.28 23.08 -6.32
C LYS A 42 -8.94 24.18 -5.32
N GLU A 43 -8.82 23.81 -4.05
CA GLU A 43 -8.39 24.74 -3.00
C GLU A 43 -6.98 25.24 -3.28
N PRO A 44 -6.70 26.54 -3.15
CA PRO A 44 -5.37 27.06 -3.38
C PRO A 44 -4.39 26.53 -2.33
N PHE A 45 -3.23 26.06 -2.77
CA PHE A 45 -2.15 25.67 -1.88
C PHE A 45 -0.79 26.06 -2.45
N HIS A 46 0.19 26.21 -1.59
CA HIS A 46 1.55 26.54 -2.01
C HIS A 46 2.47 25.34 -1.72
N PRO A 47 3.22 24.88 -2.73
CA PRO A 47 4.23 23.85 -2.53
C PRO A 47 5.25 24.27 -1.46
N VAL A 48 5.53 23.38 -0.52
CA VAL A 48 6.42 23.67 0.61
C VAL A 48 7.88 23.71 0.19
N SER A 49 8.23 23.11 -0.96
CA SER A 49 9.62 23.02 -1.41
C SER A 49 9.71 22.83 -2.93
N PRO A 50 10.59 23.56 -3.62
CA PRO A 50 10.71 23.50 -5.08
C PRO A 50 11.39 22.22 -5.59
N ASP A 51 12.01 21.45 -4.72
CA ASP A 51 12.70 20.19 -5.04
C ASP A 51 11.78 18.97 -5.08
N LYS A 52 10.51 19.14 -4.71
CA LYS A 52 9.50 18.05 -4.68
C LYS A 52 8.54 18.17 -5.86
N LYS A 53 8.31 17.04 -6.53
CA LYS A 53 7.34 16.97 -7.61
C LYS A 53 5.93 16.85 -7.04
N ILE A 54 5.09 17.86 -7.25
CA ILE A 54 3.70 17.86 -6.81
C ILE A 54 2.79 17.62 -7.99
N ILE A 55 1.86 16.67 -7.83
CA ILE A 55 0.84 16.33 -8.82
C ILE A 55 -0.51 16.45 -8.13
N GLU A 56 -1.36 17.36 -8.66
CA GLU A 56 -2.70 17.54 -8.15
C GLU A 56 -3.69 16.66 -8.90
N LEU A 57 -4.54 15.95 -8.14
CA LEU A 57 -5.65 15.18 -8.68
C LEU A 57 -6.98 15.85 -8.34
N PRO A 58 -7.88 16.04 -9.33
CA PRO A 58 -9.19 16.66 -9.11
C PRO A 58 -10.21 15.68 -8.49
N THR A 59 -9.77 14.54 -8.00
CA THR A 59 -10.62 13.46 -7.47
C THR A 59 -10.06 12.92 -6.17
N ILE A 60 -10.93 12.27 -5.39
CA ILE A 60 -10.54 11.49 -4.21
C ILE A 60 -10.40 10.01 -4.61
N GLY A 61 -9.50 9.31 -3.94
CA GLY A 61 -9.26 7.88 -4.09
C GLY A 61 -7.78 7.54 -3.97
N VAL A 62 -7.42 6.80 -2.91
CA VAL A 62 -6.01 6.46 -2.63
C VAL A 62 -5.38 5.62 -3.75
N ALA A 63 -6.14 4.71 -4.37
CA ALA A 63 -5.67 3.92 -5.51
C ALA A 63 -5.28 4.79 -6.71
N LYS A 64 -6.05 5.85 -6.99
CA LYS A 64 -5.72 6.84 -8.05
C LYS A 64 -4.42 7.56 -7.75
N SER A 65 -4.21 7.98 -6.50
CA SER A 65 -2.98 8.64 -6.09
C SER A 65 -1.77 7.70 -6.24
N ARG A 66 -1.90 6.44 -5.83
CA ARG A 66 -0.85 5.43 -5.93
C ARG A 66 -0.52 5.07 -7.38
N ASN A 67 -1.52 5.00 -8.25
CA ASN A 67 -1.32 4.85 -9.69
C ASN A 67 -0.58 6.06 -10.27
N ALA A 68 -0.98 7.28 -9.93
CA ALA A 68 -0.29 8.48 -10.38
C ALA A 68 1.17 8.54 -9.86
N ALA A 69 1.43 8.12 -8.63
CA ALA A 69 2.80 8.00 -8.13
C ALA A 69 3.61 6.98 -8.94
N LEU A 70 3.05 5.80 -9.19
CA LEU A 70 3.70 4.76 -9.99
C LEU A 70 3.97 5.22 -11.44
N GLU A 71 3.03 5.89 -12.08
CA GLU A 71 3.18 6.42 -13.44
C GLU A 71 4.25 7.49 -13.55
N ASN A 72 4.45 8.29 -12.51
CA ASN A 72 5.34 9.44 -12.51
C ASN A 72 6.69 9.22 -11.84
N ALA A 73 6.91 8.07 -11.18
CA ALA A 73 8.17 7.71 -10.54
C ALA A 73 9.30 7.62 -11.56
N GLN A 74 10.44 8.24 -11.26
CA GLN A 74 11.66 8.16 -12.07
C GLN A 74 12.69 7.23 -11.45
N GLY A 75 12.51 6.87 -10.18
CA GLY A 75 13.39 5.94 -9.47
C GLY A 75 13.28 4.51 -10.00
N LYS A 76 14.39 3.78 -9.88
CA LYS A 76 14.42 2.33 -10.10
C LYS A 76 13.43 1.62 -9.18
N TYR A 77 13.27 2.15 -7.96
CA TYR A 77 12.34 1.69 -6.94
C TYR A 77 11.37 2.78 -6.53
N LEU A 78 10.18 2.38 -6.11
CA LEU A 78 9.16 3.26 -5.53
C LEU A 78 8.71 2.69 -4.19
N ILE A 79 8.75 3.50 -3.14
CA ILE A 79 8.08 3.24 -1.87
C ILE A 79 6.88 4.16 -1.76
N PHE A 80 5.73 3.59 -1.40
CA PHE A 80 4.51 4.36 -1.19
C PHE A 80 4.46 4.91 0.23
N ALA A 81 3.87 6.09 0.39
CA ALA A 81 3.73 6.75 1.67
C ALA A 81 2.35 7.39 1.84
N ASP A 82 1.84 7.35 3.05
CA ASP A 82 0.74 8.19 3.52
C ASP A 82 1.32 9.44 4.23
N ASP A 83 0.51 10.44 4.50
CA ASP A 83 0.96 11.74 5.00
C ASP A 83 1.33 11.77 6.51
N ASP A 84 1.24 10.65 7.18
CA ASP A 84 1.57 10.46 8.59
C ASP A 84 2.69 9.42 8.83
N ILE A 85 3.48 9.13 7.79
CA ILE A 85 4.59 8.17 7.84
C ILE A 85 5.92 8.87 8.03
N ILE A 86 6.76 8.33 8.93
CA ILE A 86 8.16 8.71 9.08
C ILE A 86 9.00 7.50 8.69
N PHE A 87 9.80 7.62 7.64
CA PHE A 87 10.63 6.52 7.15
C PHE A 87 11.84 6.27 8.06
N ASP A 88 12.24 5.00 8.13
CA ASP A 88 13.46 4.54 8.78
C ASP A 88 14.54 4.35 7.71
N GLU A 89 15.56 5.20 7.73
CA GLU A 89 16.61 5.23 6.70
C GLU A 89 17.41 3.92 6.66
N ASP A 90 17.68 3.30 7.81
CA ASP A 90 18.37 2.01 7.85
C ASP A 90 17.52 0.90 7.25
N GLY A 91 16.21 0.94 7.50
CA GLY A 91 15.26 0.03 6.87
C GLY A 91 15.20 0.20 5.35
N ILE A 92 15.10 1.44 4.88
CA ILE A 92 15.13 1.75 3.44
C ILE A 92 16.40 1.20 2.79
N LYS A 93 17.57 1.44 3.39
CA LYS A 93 18.85 0.96 2.89
C LYS A 93 18.87 -0.58 2.76
N GLN A 94 18.42 -1.30 3.78
CA GLN A 94 18.33 -2.76 3.75
C GLN A 94 17.41 -3.28 2.65
N LEU A 95 16.28 -2.59 2.37
CA LEU A 95 15.39 -2.98 1.28
C LEU A 95 16.04 -2.77 -0.09
N LEU A 96 16.77 -1.67 -0.28
CA LEU A 96 17.51 -1.40 -1.52
C LEU A 96 18.60 -2.45 -1.75
N GLU A 97 19.40 -2.76 -0.72
CA GLU A 97 20.43 -3.83 -0.77
C GLU A 97 19.80 -5.18 -1.14
N TYR A 98 18.64 -5.51 -0.58
CA TYR A 98 17.94 -6.74 -0.94
C TYR A 98 17.51 -6.76 -2.41
N PHE A 99 16.96 -5.67 -2.93
CA PHE A 99 16.57 -5.57 -4.34
C PHE A 99 17.76 -5.69 -5.29
N GLU A 100 18.92 -5.12 -4.94
CA GLU A 100 20.13 -5.25 -5.76
C GLU A 100 20.65 -6.70 -5.79
N ALA A 101 20.59 -7.40 -4.65
CA ALA A 101 20.98 -8.80 -4.57
C ALA A 101 19.98 -9.76 -5.23
N HIS A 102 18.71 -9.32 -5.43
CA HIS A 102 17.63 -10.16 -5.95
C HIS A 102 16.91 -9.47 -7.12
N PRO A 103 17.52 -9.44 -8.32
CA PRO A 103 16.95 -8.73 -9.48
C PRO A 103 15.59 -9.28 -9.95
N GLU A 104 15.28 -10.53 -9.60
CA GLU A 104 13.96 -11.14 -9.89
C GLU A 104 12.85 -10.69 -8.94
N CYS A 105 13.18 -10.04 -7.82
CA CYS A 105 12.19 -9.52 -6.87
C CYS A 105 11.59 -8.22 -7.39
N ALA A 106 10.27 -8.16 -7.48
CA ALA A 106 9.53 -6.99 -7.94
C ALA A 106 8.83 -6.24 -6.81
N ILE A 107 8.51 -6.91 -5.70
CA ILE A 107 7.78 -6.35 -4.56
C ILE A 107 8.44 -6.78 -3.27
N ILE A 108 8.73 -5.84 -2.39
CA ILE A 108 9.07 -6.13 -1.00
C ILE A 108 8.00 -5.54 -0.10
N MET A 109 7.50 -6.38 0.82
CA MET A 109 6.72 -5.96 1.98
C MET A 109 7.63 -5.97 3.20
N ALA A 110 7.58 -4.90 3.98
CA ALA A 110 8.32 -4.74 5.22
C ALA A 110 7.35 -4.65 6.41
N HIS A 111 7.78 -4.11 7.55
CA HIS A 111 6.88 -3.80 8.65
C HIS A 111 7.08 -2.39 9.20
N THR A 112 6.12 -1.93 9.99
CA THR A 112 6.16 -0.65 10.68
C THR A 112 5.99 -0.84 12.18
N SER A 113 6.53 0.09 12.93
CA SER A 113 6.26 0.25 14.36
C SER A 113 5.43 1.51 14.62
N ASP A 114 4.93 1.67 15.82
CA ASP A 114 4.49 2.96 16.32
C ASP A 114 5.68 3.77 16.90
N GLU A 115 5.39 4.92 17.48
CA GLU A 115 6.38 5.84 18.05
C GLU A 115 7.08 5.25 19.29
N THR A 116 6.49 4.23 19.93
CA THR A 116 7.08 3.52 21.07
C THR A 116 7.97 2.35 20.67
N GLY A 117 8.02 2.04 19.34
CA GLY A 117 8.73 0.89 18.80
C GLY A 117 7.90 -0.40 18.78
N GLU A 118 6.63 -0.37 19.23
CA GLU A 118 5.75 -1.54 19.15
C GLU A 118 5.31 -1.79 17.72
N LEU A 119 5.28 -3.05 17.32
CA LEU A 119 4.83 -3.45 15.97
C LEU A 119 3.35 -3.12 15.77
N ARG A 120 3.03 -2.48 14.66
CA ARG A 120 1.65 -2.07 14.32
C ARG A 120 0.68 -3.23 14.14
N LYS A 121 1.19 -4.40 13.78
CA LYS A 121 0.43 -5.62 13.52
C LYS A 121 1.22 -6.83 14.00
N SER A 122 0.61 -8.00 14.00
CA SER A 122 1.31 -9.27 14.09
C SER A 122 1.96 -9.57 12.74
N TYR A 123 3.26 -9.35 12.64
CA TYR A 123 4.09 -9.67 11.49
C TYR A 123 4.76 -11.04 11.64
N GLN A 124 5.30 -11.56 10.55
CA GLN A 124 6.10 -12.77 10.55
C GLN A 124 7.52 -12.47 11.03
N ALA A 125 8.09 -13.38 11.82
CA ALA A 125 9.45 -13.20 12.34
C ALA A 125 10.56 -13.53 11.30
N ARG A 126 10.18 -14.15 10.17
CA ARG A 126 11.13 -14.59 9.14
C ARG A 126 10.71 -14.09 7.77
N ALA A 127 11.70 -13.88 6.91
CA ALA A 127 11.48 -13.59 5.51
C ALA A 127 10.69 -14.73 4.83
N GLN A 128 9.74 -14.38 3.96
CA GLN A 128 8.94 -15.35 3.23
C GLN A 128 8.48 -14.80 1.89
N ARG A 129 8.28 -15.69 0.93
CA ARG A 129 7.70 -15.31 -0.37
C ARG A 129 6.26 -14.81 -0.19
N LEU A 130 5.93 -13.75 -0.92
CA LEU A 130 4.56 -13.28 -1.00
C LEU A 130 3.72 -14.26 -1.82
N THR A 131 2.53 -14.48 -1.33
CA THR A 131 1.48 -15.27 -1.98
C THR A 131 0.15 -14.56 -1.77
N ARG A 132 -0.86 -14.85 -2.59
CA ARG A 132 -2.22 -14.35 -2.37
C ARG A 132 -2.85 -14.81 -1.04
N PHE A 133 -2.22 -15.74 -0.32
CA PHE A 133 -2.75 -16.25 0.96
C PHE A 133 -2.12 -15.59 2.18
N ASN A 134 -0.95 -14.95 2.04
CA ASN A 134 -0.24 -14.32 3.15
C ASN A 134 -0.13 -12.79 3.02
N SER A 135 -0.55 -12.20 1.91
CA SER A 135 -0.44 -10.76 1.64
C SER A 135 -1.65 -9.93 2.08
N ALA A 136 -2.71 -10.54 2.62
CA ALA A 136 -3.96 -9.84 2.98
C ALA A 136 -3.84 -8.83 4.15
N LYS A 137 -2.69 -8.78 4.84
CA LYS A 137 -2.39 -7.82 5.90
C LYS A 137 -1.46 -6.69 5.43
N ALA A 138 -1.15 -6.62 4.14
CA ALA A 138 -0.31 -5.56 3.58
C ALA A 138 -0.86 -4.18 3.94
N ALA A 139 0.03 -3.23 4.11
CA ALA A 139 -0.28 -1.80 4.08
C ALA A 139 0.65 -1.18 3.05
N THR A 140 0.17 -0.18 2.33
CA THR A 140 0.91 0.33 1.17
C THR A 140 2.22 1.00 1.58
N TYR A 141 2.24 1.70 2.71
CA TYR A 141 3.46 2.31 3.27
C TYR A 141 4.52 1.31 3.78
N GLU A 142 4.21 0.02 3.75
CA GLU A 142 5.14 -1.08 4.02
C GLU A 142 5.69 -1.70 2.72
N MET A 143 5.29 -1.15 1.56
CA MET A 143 5.56 -1.75 0.25
C MET A 143 6.56 -0.92 -0.56
N MET A 144 7.64 -1.55 -0.99
CA MET A 144 8.55 -1.02 -2.01
C MET A 144 8.49 -1.91 -3.25
N VAL A 145 8.50 -1.29 -4.42
CA VAL A 145 8.36 -1.99 -5.71
C VAL A 145 9.46 -1.60 -6.70
N ARG A 146 9.84 -2.54 -7.57
CA ARG A 146 10.67 -2.29 -8.75
C ARG A 146 9.79 -1.71 -9.85
N VAL A 147 9.96 -0.43 -10.14
CA VAL A 147 9.06 0.35 -11.01
C VAL A 147 8.91 -0.26 -12.39
N ASP A 148 10.03 -0.57 -13.06
CA ASP A 148 10.00 -1.10 -14.42
C ASP A 148 9.33 -2.48 -14.49
N ALA A 149 9.53 -3.33 -13.48
CA ALA A 149 8.88 -4.65 -13.44
C ALA A 149 7.35 -4.54 -13.29
N ILE A 150 6.88 -3.63 -12.44
CA ILE A 150 5.45 -3.38 -12.24
C ILE A 150 4.82 -2.81 -13.52
N ARG A 151 5.46 -1.80 -14.13
CA ARG A 151 4.98 -1.18 -15.37
C ARG A 151 4.96 -2.18 -16.55
N ALA A 152 6.03 -2.93 -16.72
CA ALA A 152 6.12 -3.94 -17.80
C ALA A 152 5.06 -5.05 -17.67
N ALA A 153 4.67 -5.38 -16.45
CA ALA A 153 3.61 -6.33 -16.17
C ALA A 153 2.20 -5.70 -16.23
N ASP A 154 2.09 -4.39 -16.48
CA ASP A 154 0.81 -3.67 -16.50
C ASP A 154 -0.02 -3.92 -15.23
N VAL A 155 0.60 -3.69 -14.07
CA VAL A 155 -0.03 -3.85 -12.75
C VAL A 155 -0.37 -2.48 -12.18
N HIS A 156 -1.63 -2.29 -11.81
CA HIS A 156 -2.18 -1.05 -11.27
C HIS A 156 -3.01 -1.33 -10.03
N PHE A 157 -3.15 -0.31 -9.17
CA PHE A 157 -4.14 -0.35 -8.10
C PHE A 157 -5.55 -0.28 -8.69
N ASP A 158 -6.44 -1.15 -8.22
CA ASP A 158 -7.85 -1.15 -8.64
C ASP A 158 -8.60 0.01 -7.96
N GLU A 159 -9.00 1.01 -8.75
CA GLU A 159 -9.61 2.26 -8.27
C GLU A 159 -10.99 2.08 -7.62
N ASN A 160 -11.58 0.90 -7.72
CA ASN A 160 -12.82 0.56 -7.01
C ASN A 160 -12.59 0.19 -5.55
N PHE A 161 -11.31 0.11 -5.12
CA PHE A 161 -10.90 -0.28 -3.77
C PHE A 161 -9.98 0.76 -3.12
N GLY A 162 -9.90 0.72 -1.78
CA GLY A 162 -9.09 1.63 -0.99
C GLY A 162 -9.86 2.86 -0.49
N ALA A 163 -9.20 3.65 0.35
CA ALA A 163 -9.79 4.84 0.93
C ALA A 163 -10.28 5.82 -0.16
N GLY A 164 -11.52 6.29 0.00
CA GLY A 164 -12.16 7.17 -0.99
C GLY A 164 -12.86 6.45 -2.14
N ALA A 165 -12.79 5.12 -2.22
CA ALA A 165 -13.53 4.31 -3.17
C ALA A 165 -14.78 3.65 -2.55
N ASN A 166 -15.60 3.01 -3.38
CA ASN A 166 -16.79 2.27 -2.94
C ASN A 166 -16.46 1.16 -1.94
N ASN A 167 -15.36 0.44 -2.18
CA ASN A 167 -14.81 -0.56 -1.28
C ASN A 167 -13.59 0.04 -0.58
N TYR A 168 -13.75 0.53 0.63
CA TYR A 168 -12.78 1.38 1.32
C TYR A 168 -11.47 0.70 1.78
N LEU A 169 -11.23 -0.55 1.40
CA LEU A 169 -10.06 -1.33 1.81
C LEU A 169 -9.62 -2.32 0.72
N GLY A 170 -8.37 -2.82 0.82
CA GLY A 170 -7.86 -4.00 0.12
C GLY A 170 -7.17 -3.72 -1.21
N ASP A 171 -7.02 -2.48 -1.59
CA ASP A 171 -6.33 -2.06 -2.81
C ASP A 171 -4.88 -2.57 -2.88
N GLU A 172 -4.13 -2.49 -1.78
CA GLU A 172 -2.76 -3.03 -1.69
C GLU A 172 -2.72 -4.56 -1.82
N TYR A 173 -3.68 -5.26 -1.22
CA TYR A 173 -3.76 -6.71 -1.34
C TYR A 173 -4.10 -7.14 -2.76
N ILE A 174 -5.02 -6.44 -3.43
CA ILE A 174 -5.38 -6.68 -4.83
C ILE A 174 -4.18 -6.43 -5.73
N PHE A 175 -3.47 -5.31 -5.54
CA PHE A 175 -2.26 -4.98 -6.27
C PHE A 175 -1.20 -6.09 -6.21
N ILE A 176 -0.91 -6.60 -4.99
CA ILE A 176 0.03 -7.71 -4.81
C ILE A 176 -0.48 -8.98 -5.49
N ALA A 177 -1.78 -9.31 -5.32
CA ALA A 177 -2.37 -10.50 -5.92
C ALA A 177 -2.32 -10.47 -7.46
N ASP A 178 -2.56 -9.30 -8.08
CA ASP A 178 -2.48 -9.11 -9.52
C ASP A 178 -1.02 -9.20 -10.02
N ALA A 179 -0.07 -8.61 -9.30
CA ALA A 179 1.35 -8.74 -9.60
C ALA A 179 1.82 -10.21 -9.59
N LEU A 180 1.44 -10.95 -8.55
CA LEU A 180 1.76 -12.38 -8.44
C LEU A 180 1.07 -13.21 -9.53
N LYS A 181 -0.16 -12.86 -9.93
CA LYS A 181 -0.87 -13.50 -11.04
C LYS A 181 -0.19 -13.27 -12.39
N LYS A 182 0.46 -12.11 -12.57
CA LYS A 182 1.28 -11.76 -13.75
C LYS A 182 2.68 -12.40 -13.71
N GLY A 183 2.98 -13.22 -12.70
CA GLY A 183 4.26 -13.95 -12.58
C GLY A 183 5.36 -13.18 -11.86
N LEU A 184 5.10 -11.98 -11.36
CA LEU A 184 6.07 -11.23 -10.57
C LEU A 184 6.33 -11.92 -9.23
N LYS A 185 7.55 -11.78 -8.71
CA LYS A 185 7.94 -12.34 -7.41
C LYS A 185 7.98 -11.25 -6.36
N GLY A 186 7.52 -11.58 -5.16
CA GLY A 186 7.60 -10.68 -4.01
C GLY A 186 8.06 -11.39 -2.75
N MET A 187 8.62 -10.61 -1.84
CA MET A 187 9.11 -11.06 -0.54
C MET A 187 8.53 -10.20 0.58
N TYR A 188 8.24 -10.83 1.70
CA TYR A 188 8.14 -10.14 2.99
C TYR A 188 9.50 -10.25 3.69
N LEU A 189 10.00 -9.13 4.18
CA LEU A 189 11.22 -9.03 4.98
C LEU A 189 10.89 -8.49 6.38
N PRO A 190 11.40 -9.09 7.46
CA PRO A 190 11.17 -8.59 8.82
C PRO A 190 12.09 -7.39 9.11
N ILE A 191 11.96 -6.34 8.32
CA ILE A 191 12.72 -5.10 8.39
C ILE A 191 11.74 -3.98 8.71
N ARG A 192 12.05 -3.14 9.72
CA ARG A 192 11.27 -1.94 9.98
C ARG A 192 11.61 -0.88 8.94
N VAL A 193 10.61 -0.43 8.20
CA VAL A 193 10.81 0.55 7.12
C VAL A 193 10.28 1.93 7.48
N ALA A 194 9.36 2.01 8.45
CA ALA A 194 8.77 3.28 8.86
C ALA A 194 8.15 3.21 10.26
N ILE A 195 7.89 4.39 10.80
CA ILE A 195 7.07 4.64 11.98
C ILE A 195 5.74 5.21 11.52
N HIS A 196 4.65 4.68 12.03
CA HIS A 196 3.29 5.16 11.78
C HIS A 196 2.57 5.39 13.11
N PRO A 197 1.98 6.57 13.37
CA PRO A 197 1.27 6.88 14.61
C PRO A 197 0.24 5.81 14.99
N LYS A 198 0.08 5.62 16.32
CA LYS A 198 -0.82 4.58 16.87
C LYS A 198 -2.29 4.85 16.50
N GLU A 199 -2.68 6.11 16.41
CA GLU A 199 -4.03 6.53 16.03
C GLU A 199 -4.25 6.31 14.53
N SER A 200 -4.87 5.21 14.18
CA SER A 200 -5.43 5.02 12.84
C SER A 200 -6.94 4.91 12.92
N SER A 201 -7.64 5.42 11.92
CA SER A 201 -9.10 5.30 11.77
C SER A 201 -9.51 3.83 11.78
N GLY A 202 -9.78 3.30 12.98
CA GLY A 202 -10.05 1.89 13.21
C GLY A 202 -11.24 1.40 12.40
N SER A 203 -11.07 0.31 11.70
CA SER A 203 -12.16 -0.36 11.01
C SER A 203 -13.17 -0.89 12.02
N ALA A 204 -14.45 -0.58 11.84
CA ALA A 204 -15.54 -1.19 12.58
C ALA A 204 -15.70 -2.66 12.12
N TRP A 205 -14.85 -3.54 12.67
CA TRP A 205 -14.86 -4.98 12.35
C TRP A 205 -16.26 -5.58 12.51
N GLY A 206 -16.69 -6.32 11.49
CA GLY A 206 -17.97 -7.02 11.51
C GLY A 206 -19.18 -6.14 11.28
N SER A 207 -19.00 -4.85 10.99
CA SER A 207 -20.11 -4.03 10.46
C SER A 207 -20.50 -4.53 9.08
N GLU A 208 -21.73 -4.26 8.66
CA GLU A 208 -22.22 -4.64 7.34
C GLU A 208 -21.35 -4.06 6.22
N LYS A 209 -20.94 -2.80 6.36
CA LYS A 209 -20.04 -2.11 5.43
C LYS A 209 -18.67 -2.80 5.36
N ASP A 210 -18.09 -3.19 6.50
CA ASP A 210 -16.79 -3.87 6.55
C ASP A 210 -16.87 -5.26 5.89
N LEU A 211 -17.90 -6.04 6.22
CA LEU A 211 -18.09 -7.36 5.62
C LEU A 211 -18.33 -7.28 4.10
N LYS A 212 -19.12 -6.31 3.64
CA LYS A 212 -19.36 -6.09 2.21
C LYS A 212 -18.07 -5.74 1.46
N ALA A 213 -17.30 -4.80 1.97
CA ALA A 213 -16.02 -4.42 1.36
C ALA A 213 -15.03 -5.59 1.32
N ARG A 214 -14.90 -6.36 2.41
CA ARG A 214 -14.06 -7.57 2.43
C ARG A 214 -14.56 -8.65 1.47
N ALA A 215 -15.87 -8.84 1.39
CA ALA A 215 -16.45 -9.78 0.44
C ALA A 215 -16.09 -9.40 -1.01
N ALA A 216 -16.17 -8.12 -1.36
CA ALA A 216 -15.75 -7.63 -2.67
C ALA A 216 -14.27 -7.91 -2.96
N VAL A 217 -13.38 -7.68 -1.97
CA VAL A 217 -11.94 -8.03 -2.09
C VAL A 217 -11.73 -9.52 -2.36
N PHE A 218 -12.40 -10.39 -1.60
CA PHE A 218 -12.32 -11.85 -1.83
C PHE A 218 -12.82 -12.23 -3.22
N THR A 219 -13.93 -11.65 -3.69
CA THR A 219 -14.42 -11.89 -5.06
C THR A 219 -13.38 -11.45 -6.09
N ARG A 220 -12.79 -10.27 -5.92
CA ARG A 220 -11.81 -9.70 -6.84
C ARG A 220 -10.54 -10.56 -6.94
N VAL A 221 -10.06 -11.10 -5.81
CA VAL A 221 -8.83 -11.90 -5.76
C VAL A 221 -9.04 -13.36 -6.13
N PHE A 222 -10.15 -13.96 -5.70
CA PHE A 222 -10.38 -15.40 -5.80
C PHE A 222 -11.48 -15.81 -6.79
N GLY A 223 -12.23 -14.85 -7.34
CA GLY A 223 -13.29 -15.12 -8.30
C GLY A 223 -14.32 -16.11 -7.76
N ILE A 224 -14.66 -17.12 -8.55
CA ILE A 224 -15.66 -18.14 -8.21
C ILE A 224 -15.35 -18.93 -6.94
N THR A 225 -14.08 -19.01 -6.52
CA THR A 225 -13.67 -19.70 -5.29
C THR A 225 -13.76 -18.83 -4.04
N ALA A 226 -14.14 -17.55 -4.16
CA ALA A 226 -14.25 -16.62 -3.04
C ALA A 226 -15.07 -17.14 -1.84
N PRO A 227 -16.22 -17.83 -2.01
CA PRO A 227 -16.98 -18.37 -0.88
C PRO A 227 -16.15 -19.28 0.02
N ILE A 228 -15.28 -20.13 -0.55
CA ILE A 228 -14.39 -21.03 0.21
C ILE A 228 -13.43 -20.21 1.09
N PHE A 229 -12.76 -19.19 0.50
CA PHE A 229 -11.79 -18.38 1.23
C PHE A 229 -12.45 -17.45 2.25
N ARG A 230 -13.66 -16.97 2.00
CA ARG A 230 -14.46 -16.22 2.98
C ARG A 230 -14.84 -17.10 4.18
N THR A 231 -15.21 -18.36 3.95
CA THR A 231 -15.48 -19.32 5.03
C THR A 231 -14.23 -19.56 5.88
N LEU A 232 -13.08 -19.85 5.23
CA LEU A 232 -11.81 -20.03 5.93
C LEU A 232 -11.37 -18.79 6.69
N PHE A 233 -11.62 -17.59 6.15
CA PHE A 233 -11.34 -16.32 6.81
C PHE A 233 -12.17 -16.16 8.10
N LEU A 234 -13.46 -16.44 8.06
CA LEU A 234 -14.32 -16.37 9.25
C LEU A 234 -13.88 -17.38 10.32
N LEU A 235 -13.54 -18.61 9.93
CA LEU A 235 -13.06 -19.65 10.86
C LEU A 235 -11.73 -19.28 11.52
N LYS A 236 -10.83 -18.59 10.80
CA LYS A 236 -9.52 -18.19 11.32
C LYS A 236 -9.54 -16.81 12.00
N SER A 237 -10.62 -16.05 11.86
CA SER A 237 -10.68 -14.69 12.41
C SER A 237 -10.70 -14.72 13.94
N ARG A 238 -9.72 -14.05 14.56
CA ARG A 238 -9.65 -13.85 16.00
C ARG A 238 -10.40 -12.58 16.47
N LYS A 239 -10.98 -11.81 15.55
CA LYS A 239 -11.60 -10.50 15.81
C LYS A 239 -13.06 -10.56 16.31
N GLY A 240 -13.50 -11.69 16.84
CA GLY A 240 -14.86 -11.89 17.34
C GLY A 240 -15.77 -12.63 16.35
N LYS A 241 -16.84 -13.21 16.89
CA LYS A 241 -17.81 -13.98 16.08
C LYS A 241 -18.77 -13.04 15.34
N VAL A 242 -18.90 -13.26 14.06
CA VAL A 242 -19.94 -12.62 13.24
C VAL A 242 -21.22 -13.45 13.40
N GLY A 243 -22.39 -12.81 13.61
CA GLY A 243 -23.66 -13.52 13.72
C GLY A 243 -23.95 -14.36 12.47
N PHE A 244 -24.68 -15.47 12.65
CA PHE A 244 -24.90 -16.49 11.61
C PHE A 244 -25.43 -15.90 10.29
N THR A 245 -26.45 -15.05 10.34
CA THR A 245 -27.04 -14.42 9.14
C THR A 245 -26.00 -13.57 8.37
N LYS A 246 -25.23 -12.74 9.09
CA LYS A 246 -24.16 -11.95 8.49
C LYS A 246 -23.03 -12.81 7.92
N ALA A 247 -22.73 -13.94 8.57
CA ALA A 247 -21.73 -14.88 8.06
C ALA A 247 -22.18 -15.48 6.72
N LEU A 248 -23.44 -15.92 6.60
CA LEU A 248 -23.97 -16.41 5.33
C LEU A 248 -23.99 -15.33 4.24
N GLN A 249 -24.41 -14.11 4.57
CA GLN A 249 -24.35 -12.98 3.64
C GLN A 249 -22.94 -12.71 3.16
N PHE A 250 -21.94 -12.74 4.06
CA PHE A 250 -20.54 -12.55 3.71
C PHE A 250 -20.02 -13.69 2.81
N ILE A 251 -20.29 -14.96 3.16
CA ILE A 251 -19.82 -16.11 2.39
C ILE A 251 -20.37 -16.09 0.97
N PHE A 252 -21.67 -15.84 0.81
CA PHE A 252 -22.36 -15.89 -0.48
C PHE A 252 -22.56 -14.53 -1.15
N ALA A 253 -21.90 -13.46 -0.68
CA ALA A 253 -21.95 -12.16 -1.33
C ALA A 253 -21.57 -12.29 -2.83
N ARG A 254 -22.34 -11.65 -3.69
CA ARG A 254 -22.12 -11.56 -5.15
C ARG A 254 -21.36 -10.32 -5.51
#